data_aceade17cdcdf04ebebc1c8964314534
#
_entry.id   aceade17cdcdf04ebebc1c8964314534
#
_cell.length_a   1.000
_cell.length_b   1.000
_cell.length_c   1.000
_cell.angle_alpha   90.00
_cell.angle_beta   90.00
_cell.angle_gamma   90.00
#
_symmetry.space_group_name_H-M   'P 1'
#
loop_
_entity.id
_entity.type
_entity.pdbx_description
1 polymer ?
#
loop_
_entity_poly.entity_id
_entity_poly.type
_entity_poly.pdbx_seq_one_letter_code
_entity_poly.pdbx_strand_id
1 'polypeptide(L)'
;MSHVAPPPSLGALGFLVGRFRGEGTLQRGATFEKDVVGRWEVAGHFLSLSMSASYRVNDRVMDVHHAMALVGVERGSGAFQAHVFTDGGEILEHRLIVEDGRITFGDRVPHESRARVARKILLRTPYGYDETLEIDRDGGGFETYSFVRLERIAE
;
A
#
# COMPACT_ATOMS: atom_id res chain seq x y z
N MET A 1 14.54 -21.33 11.66
CA MET A 1 13.10 -21.04 11.62
C MET A 1 12.52 -21.59 10.34
N SER A 2 11.53 -22.44 10.44
CA SER A 2 10.79 -22.89 9.27
C SER A 2 9.97 -21.73 8.73
N HIS A 3 10.27 -21.28 7.52
CA HIS A 3 9.41 -20.36 6.81
C HIS A 3 8.14 -21.12 6.44
N VAL A 4 7.07 -20.84 7.15
CA VAL A 4 5.77 -21.40 6.80
C VAL A 4 5.30 -20.67 5.53
N ALA A 5 5.12 -21.43 4.46
CA ALA A 5 4.60 -20.87 3.22
C ALA A 5 3.18 -20.32 3.45
N PRO A 6 2.81 -19.19 2.83
CA PRO A 6 1.45 -18.67 2.92
C PRO A 6 0.46 -19.66 2.28
N PRO A 7 -0.81 -19.64 2.71
CA PRO A 7 -1.86 -20.37 2.01
C PRO A 7 -1.90 -19.98 0.52
N PRO A 8 -2.26 -20.91 -0.39
CA PRO A 8 -2.28 -20.61 -1.83
C PRO A 8 -3.11 -19.39 -2.22
N SER A 9 -4.17 -19.10 -1.46
CA SER A 9 -5.01 -17.91 -1.67
C SER A 9 -4.24 -16.59 -1.48
N LEU A 10 -3.14 -16.58 -0.72
CA LEU A 10 -2.31 -15.40 -0.49
C LEU A 10 -1.10 -15.33 -1.41
N GLY A 11 -0.87 -16.35 -2.26
CA GLY A 11 0.29 -16.41 -3.14
C GLY A 11 0.38 -15.23 -4.11
N ALA A 12 -0.74 -14.68 -4.54
CA ALA A 12 -0.79 -13.51 -5.43
C ALA A 12 -0.22 -12.23 -4.79
N LEU A 13 -0.05 -12.19 -3.47
CA LEU A 13 0.56 -11.09 -2.73
C LEU A 13 2.09 -11.21 -2.62
N GLY A 14 2.66 -12.32 -3.07
CA GLY A 14 4.07 -12.64 -2.86
C GLY A 14 5.06 -11.62 -3.43
N PHE A 15 4.68 -10.91 -4.50
CA PHE A 15 5.55 -9.88 -5.08
C PHE A 15 5.77 -8.67 -4.16
N LEU A 16 4.98 -8.53 -3.10
CA LEU A 16 5.10 -7.48 -2.10
C LEU A 16 6.04 -7.83 -0.94
N VAL A 17 6.52 -9.08 -0.90
CA VAL A 17 7.40 -9.55 0.18
C VAL A 17 8.84 -9.14 -0.12
N GLY A 18 9.49 -8.47 0.84
CA GLY A 18 10.86 -8.00 0.75
C GLY A 18 10.99 -6.56 1.21
N ARG A 19 12.15 -5.97 0.91
CA ARG A 19 12.42 -4.57 1.17
C ARG A 19 12.46 -3.80 -0.14
N PHE A 20 11.77 -2.68 -0.16
CA PHE A 20 11.63 -1.85 -1.36
C PHE A 20 11.89 -0.39 -1.02
N ARG A 21 12.49 0.32 -1.96
CA ARG A 21 12.71 1.76 -1.83
C ARG A 21 12.47 2.44 -3.16
N GLY A 22 11.95 3.65 -3.10
CA GLY A 22 11.75 4.47 -4.28
C GLY A 22 11.57 5.94 -3.96
N GLU A 23 11.82 6.76 -4.97
CA GLU A 23 11.51 8.17 -4.97
C GLU A 23 10.24 8.40 -5.76
N GLY A 24 9.30 9.12 -5.16
CA GLY A 24 8.00 9.37 -5.75
C GLY A 24 7.71 10.86 -5.94
N THR A 25 6.62 11.11 -6.63
CA THR A 25 6.13 12.44 -6.92
C THR A 25 4.69 12.61 -6.43
N LEU A 26 4.38 13.81 -5.95
CA LEU A 26 3.04 14.25 -5.60
C LEU A 26 2.52 15.23 -6.64
N GLN A 27 1.21 15.39 -6.70
CA GLN A 27 0.62 16.55 -7.36
C GLN A 27 1.28 17.83 -6.83
N ARG A 28 1.48 18.83 -7.67
CA ARG A 28 2.14 20.11 -7.36
C ARG A 28 3.66 20.04 -7.19
N GLY A 29 4.32 18.98 -7.65
CA GLY A 29 5.77 18.92 -7.78
C GLY A 29 6.54 18.62 -6.50
N ALA A 30 5.88 18.32 -5.38
CA ALA A 30 6.57 17.80 -4.21
C ALA A 30 7.05 16.36 -4.48
N THR A 31 8.15 16.00 -3.84
CA THR A 31 8.72 14.64 -3.93
C THR A 31 8.71 13.97 -2.58
N PHE A 32 8.83 12.66 -2.58
CA PHE A 32 8.99 11.89 -1.36
C PHE A 32 9.89 10.67 -1.60
N GLU A 33 10.55 10.23 -0.56
CA GLU A 33 11.27 8.98 -0.54
C GLU A 33 10.50 7.98 0.32
N LYS A 34 10.27 6.78 -0.21
CA LYS A 34 9.47 5.76 0.44
C LYS A 34 10.26 4.47 0.63
N ASP A 35 10.16 3.91 1.83
CA ASP A 35 10.65 2.59 2.17
C ASP A 35 9.47 1.71 2.56
N VAL A 36 9.46 0.47 2.07
CA VAL A 36 8.44 -0.52 2.41
C VAL A 36 9.11 -1.85 2.74
N VAL A 37 8.64 -2.48 3.81
CA VAL A 37 9.01 -3.85 4.16
C VAL A 37 7.76 -4.70 4.19
N GLY A 38 7.70 -5.70 3.30
CA GLY A 38 6.64 -6.70 3.25
C GLY A 38 7.07 -8.02 3.86
N ARG A 39 6.27 -8.56 4.78
CA ARG A 39 6.56 -9.82 5.48
C ARG A 39 5.30 -10.64 5.69
N TRP A 40 5.46 -11.97 5.62
CA TRP A 40 4.44 -12.88 6.10
C TRP A 40 4.41 -12.87 7.63
N GLU A 41 3.22 -12.75 8.18
CA GLU A 41 2.95 -12.70 9.61
C GLU A 41 1.95 -13.77 10.03
N VAL A 42 1.95 -14.11 11.32
CA VAL A 42 1.00 -15.07 11.91
C VAL A 42 0.96 -16.38 11.11
N ALA A 43 2.10 -17.04 11.04
CA ALA A 43 2.27 -18.32 10.32
C ALA A 43 1.87 -18.25 8.83
N GLY A 44 2.08 -17.10 8.18
CA GLY A 44 1.79 -16.92 6.76
C GLY A 44 0.34 -16.57 6.43
N HIS A 45 -0.51 -16.36 7.44
CA HIS A 45 -1.92 -16.02 7.22
C HIS A 45 -2.18 -14.56 6.89
N PHE A 46 -1.20 -13.70 7.14
CA PHE A 46 -1.28 -12.26 6.86
C PHE A 46 0.00 -11.77 6.20
N LEU A 47 -0.14 -10.74 5.41
CA LEU A 47 0.98 -9.96 4.90
C LEU A 47 1.00 -8.62 5.64
N SER A 48 2.14 -8.27 6.24
CA SER A 48 2.35 -6.92 6.74
C SER A 48 3.14 -6.10 5.73
N LEU A 49 2.74 -4.84 5.54
CA LEU A 49 3.47 -3.84 4.77
C LEU A 49 3.77 -2.67 5.71
N SER A 50 5.02 -2.57 6.15
CA SER A 50 5.47 -1.44 6.97
C SER A 50 6.08 -0.38 6.07
N MET A 51 5.59 0.84 6.16
CA MET A 51 5.91 1.92 5.25
C MET A 51 6.44 3.13 6.01
N SER A 52 7.45 3.78 5.47
CA SER A 52 7.84 5.13 5.86
C SER A 52 8.04 5.99 4.62
N ALA A 53 7.59 7.24 4.68
CA ALA A 53 7.72 8.19 3.58
C ALA A 53 8.19 9.54 4.12
N SER A 54 9.26 10.07 3.50
CA SER A 54 9.79 11.40 3.82
C SER A 54 9.44 12.35 2.68
N TYR A 55 8.63 13.36 2.99
CA TYR A 55 8.18 14.35 2.02
C TYR A 55 9.11 15.54 1.99
N ARG A 56 9.48 15.99 0.78
CA ARG A 56 10.42 17.09 0.56
C ARG A 56 9.82 18.14 -0.34
N VAL A 57 10.10 19.39 0.02
CA VAL A 57 9.85 20.56 -0.81
C VAL A 57 11.16 21.36 -0.86
N ASN A 58 11.69 21.64 -2.07
CA ASN A 58 12.96 22.34 -2.26
C ASN A 58 14.12 21.72 -1.44
N ASP A 59 14.28 20.39 -1.54
CA ASP A 59 15.32 19.60 -0.83
C ASP A 59 15.23 19.64 0.70
N ARG A 60 14.17 20.20 1.24
CA ARG A 60 13.91 20.25 2.68
C ARG A 60 12.88 19.19 3.08
N VAL A 61 13.20 18.36 4.06
CA VAL A 61 12.24 17.42 4.65
C VAL A 61 11.18 18.21 5.40
N MET A 62 9.94 18.10 4.94
CA MET A 62 8.79 18.80 5.54
C MET A 62 8.02 17.90 6.50
N ASP A 63 7.97 16.61 6.21
CA ASP A 63 7.19 15.68 7.00
C ASP A 63 7.67 14.24 6.79
N VAL A 64 7.44 13.39 7.80
CA VAL A 64 7.71 11.95 7.74
C VAL A 64 6.45 11.23 8.20
N HIS A 65 5.97 10.30 7.39
CA HIS A 65 4.81 9.49 7.69
C HIS A 65 5.20 8.02 7.85
N HIS A 66 4.60 7.38 8.84
CA HIS A 66 4.70 5.94 9.06
C HIS A 66 3.32 5.31 8.99
N ALA A 67 3.23 4.16 8.37
CA ALA A 67 2.00 3.38 8.34
C ALA A 67 2.33 1.89 8.27
N MET A 68 1.38 1.08 8.68
CA MET A 68 1.45 -0.37 8.53
C MET A 68 0.11 -0.88 8.02
N ALA A 69 0.15 -1.74 7.01
CA ALA A 69 -1.02 -2.48 6.56
C ALA A 69 -0.89 -3.95 6.93
N LEU A 70 -1.98 -4.55 7.39
CA LEU A 70 -2.12 -6.00 7.54
C LEU A 70 -3.15 -6.48 6.55
N VAL A 71 -2.75 -7.35 5.65
CA VAL A 71 -3.59 -7.89 4.57
C VAL A 71 -3.86 -9.36 4.82
N GLY A 72 -5.10 -9.75 4.74
CA GLY A 72 -5.53 -11.14 4.91
C GLY A 72 -6.80 -11.46 4.15
N VAL A 73 -7.26 -12.69 4.31
CA VAL A 73 -8.50 -13.19 3.72
C VAL A 73 -9.53 -13.40 4.82
N GLU A 74 -10.69 -12.83 4.66
CA GLU A 74 -11.81 -13.05 5.58
C GLU A 74 -12.30 -14.49 5.48
N ARG A 75 -12.42 -15.14 6.62
CA ARG A 75 -13.05 -16.46 6.68
C ARG A 75 -14.53 -16.36 6.31
N GLY A 76 -14.98 -17.26 5.49
CA GLY A 76 -16.36 -17.36 5.04
C GLY A 76 -16.59 -16.74 3.67
N SER A 77 -16.23 -15.49 3.43
CA SER A 77 -16.39 -14.83 2.13
C SER A 77 -15.23 -15.08 1.17
N GLY A 78 -14.02 -15.34 1.70
CA GLY A 78 -12.81 -15.40 0.89
C GLY A 78 -12.32 -14.05 0.36
N ALA A 79 -12.93 -12.97 0.82
CA ALA A 79 -12.58 -11.62 0.38
C ALA A 79 -11.25 -11.15 1.01
N PHE A 80 -10.44 -10.48 0.21
CA PHE A 80 -9.21 -9.85 0.72
C PHE A 80 -9.55 -8.55 1.43
N GLN A 81 -8.96 -8.38 2.61
CA GLN A 81 -9.11 -7.18 3.44
C GLN A 81 -7.77 -6.68 3.92
N ALA A 82 -7.68 -5.39 4.14
CA ALA A 82 -6.55 -4.77 4.79
C ALA A 82 -7.01 -3.88 5.93
N HIS A 83 -6.26 -3.92 7.04
CA HIS A 83 -6.33 -2.93 8.10
C HIS A 83 -5.06 -2.10 8.03
N VAL A 84 -5.22 -0.79 7.95
CA VAL A 84 -4.11 0.15 7.85
C VAL A 84 -4.06 0.99 9.11
N PHE A 85 -2.88 1.02 9.73
CA PHE A 85 -2.59 1.77 10.95
C PHE A 85 -1.67 2.92 10.57
N THR A 86 -2.02 4.14 10.94
CA THR A 86 -1.23 5.32 10.62
C THR A 86 -0.59 5.93 11.86
N ASP A 87 0.44 6.73 11.69
CA ASP A 87 1.11 7.43 12.79
C ASP A 87 0.28 8.58 13.38
N GLY A 88 -0.84 8.94 12.72
CA GLY A 88 -1.88 9.78 13.31
C GLY A 88 -2.83 9.04 14.25
N GLY A 89 -2.63 7.73 14.45
CA GLY A 89 -3.49 6.90 15.31
C GLY A 89 -4.77 6.43 14.63
N GLU A 90 -4.87 6.53 13.32
CA GLU A 90 -6.04 6.07 12.57
C GLU A 90 -5.96 4.57 12.31
N ILE A 91 -7.12 3.91 12.34
CA ILE A 91 -7.30 2.52 11.89
C ILE A 91 -8.28 2.55 10.73
N LEU A 92 -7.83 2.12 9.57
CA LEU A 92 -8.59 2.17 8.33
C LEU A 92 -8.83 0.76 7.82
N GLU A 93 -10.03 0.49 7.33
CA GLU A 93 -10.35 -0.76 6.65
C GLU A 93 -10.46 -0.54 5.15
N HIS A 94 -9.86 -1.46 4.39
CA HIS A 94 -9.96 -1.47 2.94
C HIS A 94 -10.34 -2.86 2.46
N ARG A 95 -11.18 -2.92 1.44
CA ARG A 95 -11.36 -4.12 0.63
C ARG A 95 -10.35 -4.09 -0.50
N LEU A 96 -9.78 -5.24 -0.81
CA LEU A 96 -8.81 -5.36 -1.88
C LEU A 96 -9.37 -6.15 -3.04
N ILE A 97 -9.00 -5.72 -4.25
CA ILE A 97 -9.11 -6.52 -5.45
C ILE A 97 -7.73 -7.05 -5.75
N VAL A 98 -7.58 -8.37 -5.72
CA VAL A 98 -6.29 -9.03 -5.94
C VAL A 98 -6.34 -9.76 -7.28
N GLU A 99 -5.50 -9.31 -8.19
CA GLU A 99 -5.30 -9.90 -9.51
C GLU A 99 -3.84 -10.33 -9.64
N ASP A 100 -3.50 -11.10 -10.66
CA ASP A 100 -2.10 -11.46 -10.90
C ASP A 100 -1.27 -10.20 -11.19
N GLY A 101 -0.34 -9.91 -10.28
CA GLY A 101 0.55 -8.75 -10.39
C GLY A 101 -0.11 -7.39 -10.18
N ARG A 102 -1.38 -7.34 -9.76
CA ARG A 102 -2.09 -6.08 -9.51
C ARG A 102 -2.96 -6.19 -8.26
N ILE A 103 -2.77 -5.27 -7.34
CA ILE A 103 -3.58 -5.16 -6.13
C ILE A 103 -4.16 -3.76 -6.04
N THR A 104 -5.46 -3.69 -5.90
CA THR A 104 -6.17 -2.44 -5.72
C THR A 104 -6.74 -2.39 -4.31
N PHE A 105 -6.29 -1.41 -3.52
CA PHE A 105 -6.95 -1.04 -2.28
C PHE A 105 -8.14 -0.18 -2.68
N GLY A 106 -9.32 -0.74 -2.50
CA GLY A 106 -10.56 -0.07 -2.84
C GLY A 106 -10.92 1.03 -1.85
N ASP A 107 -12.11 1.57 -2.06
CA ASP A 107 -12.61 2.69 -1.30
C ASP A 107 -12.52 2.46 0.20
N ARG A 108 -11.96 3.43 0.87
CA ARG A 108 -12.11 3.59 2.30
C ARG A 108 -13.60 3.67 2.61
N VAL A 109 -14.09 2.82 3.50
CA VAL A 109 -15.46 2.97 4.01
C VAL A 109 -15.49 4.30 4.77
N PRO A 110 -16.19 5.33 4.28
CA PRO A 110 -16.15 6.63 4.92
C PRO A 110 -16.87 6.56 6.26
N HIS A 111 -16.16 6.88 7.35
CA HIS A 111 -16.81 7.19 8.61
C HIS A 111 -17.55 8.53 8.58
N GLU A 112 -17.33 9.33 7.56
CA GLU A 112 -18.00 10.61 7.37
C GLU A 112 -18.19 10.88 5.87
N SER A 113 -19.30 11.50 5.54
CA SER A 113 -19.78 11.86 4.20
C SER A 113 -18.94 12.95 3.49
N ARG A 114 -17.65 13.01 3.72
CA ARG A 114 -16.76 13.84 2.91
C ARG A 114 -16.27 13.03 1.73
N ALA A 115 -16.73 13.42 0.58
CA ALA A 115 -16.57 12.82 -0.71
C ALA A 115 -15.13 12.82 -1.27
N ARG A 116 -14.15 12.36 -0.50
CA ARG A 116 -12.84 11.97 -1.05
C ARG A 116 -12.80 10.47 -1.11
N VAL A 117 -12.94 9.97 -2.31
CA VAL A 117 -12.69 8.57 -2.59
C VAL A 117 -11.23 8.46 -3.02
N ALA A 118 -10.47 7.65 -2.30
CA ALA A 118 -9.10 7.37 -2.65
C ALA A 118 -8.94 5.88 -2.95
N ARG A 119 -8.12 5.54 -3.93
CA ARG A 119 -7.72 4.16 -4.18
C ARG A 119 -6.23 4.09 -4.42
N LYS A 120 -5.62 2.99 -3.99
CA LYS A 120 -4.20 2.71 -4.18
C LYS A 120 -4.05 1.49 -5.07
N ILE A 121 -3.22 1.61 -6.08
CA ILE A 121 -2.93 0.53 -7.02
C ILE A 121 -1.47 0.13 -6.86
N LEU A 122 -1.22 -1.15 -6.60
CA LEU A 122 0.11 -1.75 -6.57
C LEU A 122 0.25 -2.62 -7.81
N LEU A 123 1.20 -2.31 -8.68
CA LEU A 123 1.41 -3.00 -9.94
C LEU A 123 2.82 -3.58 -9.99
N ARG A 124 2.92 -4.91 -10.12
CA ARG A 124 4.20 -5.62 -10.23
C ARG A 124 5.01 -5.12 -11.42
N THR A 125 6.30 -4.91 -11.21
CA THR A 125 7.29 -4.60 -12.22
C THR A 125 8.43 -5.65 -12.19
N PRO A 126 9.34 -5.67 -13.18
CA PRO A 126 10.49 -6.57 -13.13
C PRO A 126 11.40 -6.37 -11.90
N TYR A 127 11.38 -5.18 -11.29
CA TYR A 127 12.30 -4.82 -10.19
C TYR A 127 11.62 -4.65 -8.85
N GLY A 128 10.30 -4.71 -8.80
CA GLY A 128 9.53 -4.49 -7.60
C GLY A 128 8.06 -4.23 -7.93
N TYR A 129 7.56 -3.07 -7.57
CA TYR A 129 6.21 -2.67 -7.94
C TYR A 129 6.05 -1.15 -7.96
N ASP A 130 5.13 -0.70 -8.79
CA ASP A 130 4.69 0.69 -8.83
C ASP A 130 3.49 0.89 -7.89
N GLU A 131 3.50 1.96 -7.13
CA GLU A 131 2.39 2.35 -6.28
C GLU A 131 1.82 3.68 -6.76
N THR A 132 0.55 3.68 -7.10
CA THR A 132 -0.20 4.85 -7.53
C THR A 132 -1.32 5.13 -6.54
N LEU A 133 -1.37 6.33 -5.99
CA LEU A 133 -2.51 6.81 -5.23
C LEU A 133 -3.35 7.72 -6.13
N GLU A 134 -4.60 7.38 -6.31
CA GLU A 134 -5.57 8.15 -7.07
C GLU A 134 -6.64 8.70 -6.15
N ILE A 135 -7.09 9.91 -6.43
CA ILE A 135 -8.13 10.59 -5.66
C ILE A 135 -9.22 11.07 -6.60
N ASP A 136 -10.46 10.84 -6.22
CA ASP A 136 -11.64 11.46 -6.80
C ASP A 136 -12.21 12.46 -5.78
N ARG A 137 -12.17 13.74 -6.12
CA ARG A 137 -12.57 14.81 -5.19
C ARG A 137 -14.03 15.22 -5.29
N ASP A 138 -14.63 15.02 -6.45
CA ASP A 138 -15.94 15.61 -6.80
C ASP A 138 -16.86 14.67 -7.56
N GLY A 139 -16.47 13.38 -7.73
CA GLY A 139 -17.23 12.43 -8.54
C GLY A 139 -16.97 12.52 -10.04
N GLY A 140 -16.05 13.39 -10.48
CA GLY A 140 -15.70 13.59 -11.89
C GLY A 140 -14.69 12.58 -12.45
N GLY A 141 -14.18 11.67 -11.62
CA GLY A 141 -13.18 10.66 -11.98
C GLY A 141 -11.92 10.71 -11.13
N PHE A 142 -11.13 9.66 -11.22
CA PHE A 142 -9.89 9.54 -10.49
C PHE A 142 -8.75 10.30 -11.16
N GLU A 143 -7.97 11.02 -10.36
CA GLU A 143 -6.73 11.67 -10.76
C GLU A 143 -5.57 11.08 -9.97
N THR A 144 -4.40 10.95 -10.59
CA THR A 144 -3.19 10.55 -9.90
C THR A 144 -2.77 11.62 -8.91
N TYR A 145 -2.73 11.26 -7.64
CA TYR A 145 -2.26 12.14 -6.56
C TYR A 145 -0.78 11.93 -6.27
N SER A 146 -0.35 10.67 -6.20
CA SER A 146 1.06 10.32 -6.00
C SER A 146 1.43 9.07 -6.79
N PHE A 147 2.70 8.99 -7.14
CA PHE A 147 3.28 7.84 -7.82
C PHE A 147 4.68 7.58 -7.29
N VAL A 148 5.00 6.32 -7.02
CA VAL A 148 6.35 5.90 -6.66
C VAL A 148 6.67 4.54 -7.29
N ARG A 149 7.84 4.43 -7.87
CA ARG A 149 8.40 3.16 -8.32
C ARG A 149 9.26 2.59 -7.22
N LEU A 150 8.81 1.50 -6.63
CA LEU A 150 9.49 0.81 -5.55
C LEU A 150 10.33 -0.33 -6.12
N GLU A 151 11.63 -0.25 -5.92
CA GLU A 151 12.56 -1.26 -6.36
C GLU A 151 13.04 -2.09 -5.17
N ARG A 152 13.15 -3.40 -5.38
CA ARG A 152 13.65 -4.31 -4.36
C ARG A 152 15.10 -3.98 -4.07
N ILE A 153 15.42 -3.79 -2.80
CA ILE A 153 16.79 -3.59 -2.34
C ILE A 153 17.32 -4.89 -1.73
N ALA A 154 18.63 -5.12 -1.88
CA ALA A 154 19.28 -6.27 -1.28
C ALA A 154 19.23 -6.17 0.25
N GLU A 155 18.98 -7.32 0.89
CA GLU A 155 19.07 -7.44 2.35
C GLU A 155 20.52 -7.34 2.82
#